data_b9c54baa69fa51e5c3391a6af3a9d7e3
#
_entry.id   b9c54baa69fa51e5c3391a6af3a9d7e3
#
_cell.length_a   1.000
_cell.length_b   1.000
_cell.length_c   1.000
_cell.angle_alpha   90.00
_cell.angle_beta   90.00
_cell.angle_gamma   90.00
#
_symmetry.space_group_name_H-M   'P 1'
#
loop_
_entity.id
_entity.type
_entity.pdbx_description
1 polymer ?
#
loop_
_entity_poly.entity_id
_entity_poly.type
_entity_poly.pdbx_seq_one_letter_code
_entity_poly.pdbx_strand_id
1 'polypeptide(L)'
;VYKIIKSKIKNTKKENICGLVGDLTNMEASFIFKEFFDRTIDTNKYDSKSSKRFIDNSVRENYLFNSTINGIEESDLILLIGTNPRFEATMLNARIRKAYLNNKTKIISLNDVGDLTYPYQILNGKTQTIKDIIENKNEITKDIINSKKPLVVLGESFLELKSANYLFYSLKEFLSNNNKFTQDWNPLN
;
A
#
# COMPACT_ATOMS: atom_id res chain seq x y z
N VAL A 1 -37.17 4.79 7.77
CA VAL A 1 -35.81 4.36 8.12
C VAL A 1 -35.24 5.29 9.22
N TYR A 2 -35.09 6.60 9.01
CA TYR A 2 -34.47 7.53 9.98
C TYR A 2 -35.14 7.54 11.37
N LYS A 3 -36.47 7.46 11.46
CA LYS A 3 -37.16 7.39 12.76
C LYS A 3 -36.79 6.14 13.56
N ILE A 4 -36.59 5.01 12.88
CA ILE A 4 -36.19 3.74 13.51
C ILE A 4 -34.75 3.85 14.01
N ILE A 5 -33.83 4.34 13.18
CA ILE A 5 -32.43 4.54 13.55
C ILE A 5 -32.32 5.47 14.76
N LYS A 6 -32.99 6.62 14.70
CA LYS A 6 -33.02 7.60 15.82
C LYS A 6 -33.53 6.97 17.12
N SER A 7 -34.61 6.18 17.04
CA SER A 7 -35.16 5.48 18.20
C SER A 7 -34.16 4.46 18.77
N LYS A 8 -33.51 3.67 17.91
CA LYS A 8 -32.51 2.68 18.35
C LYS A 8 -31.30 3.35 19.00
N ILE A 9 -30.75 4.40 18.39
CA ILE A 9 -29.63 5.17 18.96
C ILE A 9 -29.99 5.73 20.33
N LYS A 10 -31.19 6.34 20.48
CA LYS A 10 -31.63 6.91 21.78
C LYS A 10 -31.81 5.85 22.87
N ASN A 11 -32.20 4.64 22.50
CA ASN A 11 -32.48 3.57 23.44
C ASN A 11 -31.27 2.65 23.68
N THR A 12 -30.13 2.91 23.05
CA THR A 12 -28.90 2.14 23.20
C THR A 12 -27.85 2.98 23.92
N LYS A 13 -27.17 2.37 24.88
CA LYS A 13 -26.05 3.03 25.56
C LYS A 13 -24.95 3.34 24.55
N LYS A 14 -24.35 4.52 24.62
CA LYS A 14 -23.31 4.97 23.68
C LYS A 14 -22.12 4.01 23.58
N GLU A 15 -21.76 3.33 24.68
CA GLU A 15 -20.70 2.34 24.72
C GLU A 15 -20.98 1.11 23.85
N ASN A 16 -22.23 0.88 23.49
CA ASN A 16 -22.70 -0.24 22.68
C ASN A 16 -22.99 0.15 21.21
N ILE A 17 -22.65 1.39 20.85
CA ILE A 17 -22.81 1.89 19.48
C ILE A 17 -21.41 1.96 18.85
N CYS A 18 -21.25 1.23 17.74
CA CYS A 18 -20.03 1.26 16.95
C CYS A 18 -20.36 1.65 15.52
N GLY A 19 -19.44 2.31 14.86
CA GLY A 19 -19.54 2.71 13.46
C GLY A 19 -18.42 2.15 12.60
N LEU A 20 -18.74 1.73 11.39
CA LEU A 20 -17.76 1.28 10.41
C LEU A 20 -18.07 1.92 9.06
N VAL A 21 -17.05 2.50 8.43
CA VAL A 21 -17.11 3.10 7.10
C VAL A 21 -16.32 2.22 6.14
N GLY A 22 -16.86 1.96 4.95
CA GLY A 22 -16.18 1.16 3.93
C GLY A 22 -15.18 1.97 3.11
N ASP A 23 -14.26 1.27 2.45
CA ASP A 23 -13.17 1.85 1.65
C ASP A 23 -13.66 2.68 0.45
N LEU A 24 -14.87 2.43 -0.04
CA LEU A 24 -15.47 3.13 -1.18
C LEU A 24 -16.28 4.38 -0.77
N THR A 25 -16.30 4.70 0.52
CA THR A 25 -16.98 5.90 1.01
C THR A 25 -16.15 7.14 0.68
N ASN A 26 -16.79 8.17 0.13
CA ASN A 26 -16.10 9.43 -0.15
C ASN A 26 -15.68 10.15 1.13
N MET A 27 -14.72 11.06 1.01
CA MET A 27 -14.12 11.76 2.14
C MET A 27 -15.15 12.61 2.91
N GLU A 28 -16.08 13.26 2.21
CA GLU A 28 -17.11 14.11 2.80
C GLU A 28 -18.06 13.29 3.69
N ALA A 29 -18.50 12.11 3.21
CA ALA A 29 -19.34 11.22 3.99
C ALA A 29 -18.59 10.64 5.20
N SER A 30 -17.31 10.30 5.04
CA SER A 30 -16.45 9.84 6.13
C SER A 30 -16.24 10.92 7.19
N PHE A 31 -16.05 12.18 6.76
CA PHE A 31 -15.95 13.31 7.67
C PHE A 31 -17.25 13.54 8.45
N ILE A 32 -18.40 13.58 7.76
CA ILE A 32 -19.72 13.75 8.40
C ILE A 32 -20.01 12.60 9.35
N PHE A 33 -19.64 11.38 8.99
CA PHE A 33 -19.78 10.21 9.83
C PHE A 33 -18.97 10.35 11.13
N LYS A 34 -17.71 10.76 11.03
CA LYS A 34 -16.86 11.06 12.19
C LYS A 34 -17.49 12.12 13.09
N GLU A 35 -17.89 13.27 12.53
CA GLU A 35 -18.54 14.37 13.26
C GLU A 35 -19.84 13.92 13.95
N PHE A 36 -20.60 13.03 13.31
CA PHE A 36 -21.82 12.48 13.89
C PHE A 36 -21.53 11.62 15.12
N PHE A 37 -20.50 10.78 15.07
CA PHE A 37 -20.07 9.97 16.20
C PHE A 37 -19.50 10.82 17.34
N ASP A 38 -18.62 11.76 17.03
CA ASP A 38 -17.99 12.63 18.03
C ASP A 38 -18.99 13.57 18.71
N ARG A 39 -19.90 14.21 17.92
CA ARG A 39 -20.75 15.28 18.45
C ARG A 39 -22.16 14.85 18.82
N THR A 40 -22.71 13.82 18.15
CA THR A 40 -24.12 13.43 18.36
C THR A 40 -24.25 12.19 19.23
N ILE A 41 -23.44 11.16 18.99
CA ILE A 41 -23.44 9.93 19.78
C ILE A 41 -22.52 10.05 20.98
N ASP A 42 -21.50 10.88 20.90
CA ASP A 42 -20.49 11.11 21.93
C ASP A 42 -19.71 9.81 22.23
N THR A 43 -19.15 9.18 21.19
CA THR A 43 -18.33 7.99 21.29
C THR A 43 -17.23 7.98 20.23
N ASN A 44 -16.08 7.44 20.57
CA ASN A 44 -14.94 7.26 19.67
C ASN A 44 -14.86 5.84 19.06
N LYS A 45 -15.94 5.05 19.19
CA LYS A 45 -16.01 3.67 18.67
C LYS A 45 -16.42 3.66 17.20
N TYR A 46 -15.58 4.21 16.36
CA TYR A 46 -15.73 4.15 14.90
C TYR A 46 -14.39 3.90 14.25
N ASP A 47 -14.43 3.23 13.09
CA ASP A 47 -13.27 2.92 12.29
C ASP A 47 -13.64 2.92 10.80
N SER A 48 -12.65 3.06 9.95
CA SER A 48 -12.79 2.95 8.51
C SER A 48 -12.46 1.56 7.97
N LYS A 49 -11.90 0.68 8.80
CA LYS A 49 -11.41 -0.63 8.37
C LYS A 49 -11.44 -1.66 9.49
N SER A 50 -11.81 -2.90 9.11
CA SER A 50 -11.85 -4.04 10.04
C SER A 50 -10.51 -4.77 10.18
N SER A 51 -9.53 -4.56 9.28
CA SER A 51 -8.24 -5.25 9.30
C SER A 51 -7.15 -4.41 9.99
N LYS A 52 -6.30 -5.07 10.77
CA LYS A 52 -5.11 -4.47 11.35
C LYS A 52 -4.04 -4.38 10.28
N ARG A 53 -3.82 -3.20 9.72
CA ARG A 53 -2.74 -2.91 8.80
C ARG A 53 -1.67 -2.09 9.49
N PHE A 54 -0.43 -2.37 9.17
CA PHE A 54 0.66 -1.48 9.53
C PHE A 54 0.60 -0.25 8.62
N ILE A 55 0.41 0.93 9.19
CA ILE A 55 0.56 2.22 8.53
C ILE A 55 1.34 3.12 9.48
N ASP A 56 2.51 3.52 9.06
CA ASP A 56 3.28 4.53 9.80
C ASP A 56 2.85 5.93 9.33
N ASN A 57 2.14 6.64 10.19
CA ASN A 57 1.67 8.00 9.95
C ASN A 57 2.59 9.08 10.53
N SER A 58 3.76 8.72 11.05
CA SER A 58 4.72 9.67 11.62
C SER A 58 5.29 10.62 10.57
N VAL A 59 5.45 10.13 9.34
CA VAL A 59 5.93 10.89 8.20
C VAL A 59 5.03 10.63 7.00
N ARG A 60 4.62 11.69 6.31
CA ARG A 60 3.68 11.63 5.19
C ARG A 60 4.14 10.69 4.06
N GLU A 61 5.42 10.64 3.79
CA GLU A 61 6.03 9.80 2.77
C GLU A 61 5.85 8.30 2.99
N ASN A 62 5.54 7.87 4.22
CA ASN A 62 5.39 6.45 4.55
C ASN A 62 4.04 5.85 4.13
N TYR A 63 3.07 6.67 3.71
CA TYR A 63 1.72 6.22 3.31
C TYR A 63 1.22 6.83 2.00
N LEU A 64 2.07 7.56 1.27
CA LEU A 64 1.72 8.11 -0.04
C LEU A 64 2.36 7.30 -1.17
N PHE A 65 1.78 7.44 -2.35
CA PHE A 65 2.42 7.01 -3.60
C PHE A 65 3.40 8.10 -4.04
N ASN A 66 4.67 7.97 -3.63
CA ASN A 66 5.67 9.04 -3.69
C ASN A 66 6.20 9.32 -5.10
N SER A 67 6.35 8.26 -5.91
CA SER A 67 6.91 8.39 -7.28
C SER A 67 5.95 9.03 -8.28
N THR A 68 4.74 9.35 -7.87
CA THR A 68 3.62 9.79 -8.70
C THR A 68 3.16 8.76 -9.75
N ILE A 69 1.94 8.85 -10.20
CA ILE A 69 1.41 7.92 -11.22
C ILE A 69 2.14 8.08 -12.56
N ASN A 70 2.55 9.30 -12.91
CA ASN A 70 3.34 9.54 -14.12
C ASN A 70 4.78 9.03 -13.98
N GLY A 71 5.38 9.15 -12.80
CA GLY A 71 6.73 8.68 -12.52
C GLY A 71 6.92 7.18 -12.66
N ILE A 72 5.85 6.37 -12.62
CA ILE A 72 5.92 4.93 -12.89
C ILE A 72 6.58 4.66 -14.26
N GLU A 73 6.30 5.52 -15.25
CA GLU A 73 6.84 5.36 -16.61
C GLU A 73 8.34 5.65 -16.69
N GLU A 74 8.92 6.31 -15.68
CA GLU A 74 10.35 6.61 -15.61
C GLU A 74 11.15 5.51 -14.89
N SER A 75 10.48 4.56 -14.24
CA SER A 75 11.15 3.48 -13.52
C SER A 75 11.79 2.48 -14.47
N ASP A 76 12.98 2.02 -14.13
CA ASP A 76 13.71 0.96 -14.85
C ASP A 76 13.54 -0.43 -14.22
N LEU A 77 13.08 -0.47 -12.97
CA LEU A 77 12.73 -1.70 -12.25
C LEU A 77 11.51 -1.45 -11.36
N ILE A 78 10.55 -2.37 -11.39
CA ILE A 78 9.36 -2.34 -10.53
C ILE A 78 9.29 -3.63 -9.73
N LEU A 79 9.24 -3.52 -8.40
CA LEU A 79 9.07 -4.64 -7.47
C LEU A 79 7.69 -4.55 -6.82
N LEU A 80 6.85 -5.55 -7.04
CA LEU A 80 5.49 -5.66 -6.48
C LEU A 80 5.51 -6.60 -5.28
N ILE A 81 5.13 -6.11 -4.10
CA ILE A 81 5.11 -6.88 -2.86
C ILE A 81 3.70 -6.83 -2.25
N GLY A 82 3.02 -7.97 -2.23
CA GLY A 82 1.71 -8.09 -1.59
C GLY A 82 0.60 -7.29 -2.26
N THR A 83 0.69 -7.07 -3.58
CA THR A 83 -0.32 -6.36 -4.38
C THR A 83 -0.60 -7.08 -5.69
N ASN A 84 -1.86 -7.02 -6.12
CA ASN A 84 -2.28 -7.30 -7.48
C ASN A 84 -2.79 -6.00 -8.13
N PRO A 85 -1.94 -5.23 -8.79
CA PRO A 85 -2.30 -3.92 -9.30
C PRO A 85 -3.44 -3.97 -10.35
N ARG A 86 -3.67 -5.11 -11.00
CA ARG A 86 -4.77 -5.25 -11.96
C ARG A 86 -6.14 -5.13 -11.29
N PHE A 87 -6.29 -5.66 -10.06
CA PHE A 87 -7.55 -5.63 -9.32
C PHE A 87 -7.61 -4.52 -8.28
N GLU A 88 -6.48 -4.20 -7.64
CA GLU A 88 -6.43 -3.24 -6.54
C GLU A 88 -6.25 -1.79 -7.03
N ALA A 89 -5.53 -1.60 -8.15
CA ALA A 89 -5.16 -0.28 -8.68
C ALA A 89 -5.03 -0.31 -10.21
N THR A 90 -6.14 -0.44 -10.92
CA THR A 90 -6.17 -0.66 -12.38
C THR A 90 -5.46 0.43 -13.18
N MET A 91 -5.53 1.70 -12.76
CA MET A 91 -4.84 2.80 -13.42
C MET A 91 -3.32 2.71 -13.22
N LEU A 92 -2.87 2.28 -12.04
CA LEU A 92 -1.46 2.00 -11.77
C LEU A 92 -0.98 0.83 -12.62
N ASN A 93 -1.77 -0.24 -12.75
CA ASN A 93 -1.46 -1.36 -13.64
C ASN A 93 -1.30 -0.94 -15.11
N ALA A 94 -2.17 -0.06 -15.60
CA ALA A 94 -2.07 0.49 -16.95
C ALA A 94 -0.77 1.28 -17.16
N ARG A 95 -0.31 2.04 -16.16
CA ARG A 95 0.96 2.78 -16.20
C ARG A 95 2.18 1.84 -16.14
N ILE A 96 2.14 0.80 -15.30
CA ILE A 96 3.18 -0.24 -15.29
C ILE A 96 3.29 -0.93 -16.65
N ARG A 97 2.13 -1.27 -17.26
CA ARG A 97 2.12 -1.82 -18.63
C ARG A 97 2.77 -0.87 -19.63
N LYS A 98 2.48 0.42 -19.54
CA LYS A 98 3.05 1.44 -20.43
C LYS A 98 4.58 1.55 -20.22
N ALA A 99 5.07 1.54 -18.99
CA ALA A 99 6.49 1.49 -18.66
C ALA A 99 7.18 0.27 -19.30
N TYR A 100 6.55 -0.91 -19.19
CA TYR A 100 7.06 -2.12 -19.85
C TYR A 100 7.12 -2.00 -21.37
N LEU A 101 6.04 -1.52 -22.01
CA LEU A 101 5.98 -1.44 -23.48
C LEU A 101 6.98 -0.44 -24.05
N ASN A 102 7.11 0.73 -23.42
CA ASN A 102 7.94 1.82 -23.92
C ASN A 102 9.42 1.64 -23.55
N ASN A 103 9.70 1.30 -22.29
CA ASN A 103 11.05 1.34 -21.73
C ASN A 103 11.62 -0.05 -21.42
N LYS A 104 10.83 -1.12 -21.63
CA LYS A 104 11.20 -2.48 -21.24
C LYS A 104 11.54 -2.60 -19.75
N THR A 105 10.88 -1.80 -18.93
CA THR A 105 11.04 -1.82 -17.46
C THR A 105 10.97 -3.25 -16.92
N LYS A 106 11.93 -3.64 -16.12
CA LYS A 106 11.95 -4.96 -15.48
C LYS A 106 10.90 -5.00 -14.36
N ILE A 107 9.97 -5.94 -14.45
CA ILE A 107 8.89 -6.08 -13.48
C ILE A 107 9.06 -7.40 -12.72
N ILE A 108 9.03 -7.32 -11.41
CA ILE A 108 9.23 -8.46 -10.50
C ILE A 108 8.07 -8.44 -9.51
N SER A 109 7.44 -9.59 -9.29
CA SER A 109 6.43 -9.77 -8.25
C SER A 109 6.90 -10.80 -7.23
N LEU A 110 6.66 -10.51 -5.96
CA LEU A 110 7.00 -11.46 -4.91
C LEU A 110 6.20 -12.76 -5.07
N ASN A 111 4.92 -12.66 -5.44
CA ASN A 111 4.00 -13.77 -5.63
C ASN A 111 3.55 -13.87 -7.08
N ASP A 112 3.06 -15.06 -7.47
CA ASP A 112 2.23 -15.18 -8.65
C ASP A 112 0.88 -14.49 -8.40
N VAL A 113 0.61 -13.45 -9.18
CA VAL A 113 -0.63 -12.66 -9.09
C VAL A 113 -1.51 -12.85 -10.34
N GLY A 114 -1.17 -13.82 -11.19
CA GLY A 114 -1.88 -14.12 -12.42
C GLY A 114 -1.57 -13.15 -13.56
N ASP A 115 -2.50 -13.01 -14.50
CA ASP A 115 -2.31 -12.15 -15.67
C ASP A 115 -2.40 -10.67 -15.32
N LEU A 116 -1.28 -9.96 -15.41
CA LEU A 116 -1.19 -8.49 -15.25
C LEU A 116 -1.27 -7.74 -16.59
N THR A 117 -1.41 -8.45 -17.72
CA THR A 117 -1.37 -7.92 -19.10
C THR A 117 0.02 -7.54 -19.60
N TYR A 118 1.06 -7.91 -18.88
CA TYR A 118 2.48 -7.79 -19.22
C TYR A 118 3.28 -8.90 -18.50
N PRO A 119 4.43 -9.33 -19.06
CA PRO A 119 5.27 -10.32 -18.40
C PRO A 119 5.96 -9.73 -17.16
N TYR A 120 6.15 -10.57 -16.15
CA TYR A 120 6.89 -10.23 -14.95
C TYR A 120 7.61 -11.47 -14.41
N GLN A 121 8.68 -11.27 -13.66
CA GLN A 121 9.40 -12.32 -12.96
C GLN A 121 8.71 -12.62 -11.63
N ILE A 122 8.43 -13.90 -11.36
CA ILE A 122 7.82 -14.34 -10.10
C ILE A 122 8.93 -14.83 -9.17
N LEU A 123 8.86 -14.43 -7.91
CA LEU A 123 9.67 -14.97 -6.82
C LEU A 123 8.88 -16.07 -6.08
N ASN A 124 9.31 -16.46 -4.89
CA ASN A 124 8.71 -17.60 -4.18
C ASN A 124 7.59 -17.24 -3.18
N GLY A 125 7.16 -15.99 -3.11
CA GLY A 125 6.02 -15.53 -2.29
C GLY A 125 6.22 -15.55 -0.78
N LYS A 126 7.41 -15.87 -0.28
CA LYS A 126 7.67 -15.94 1.16
C LYS A 126 8.20 -14.61 1.70
N THR A 127 7.82 -14.26 2.93
CA THR A 127 8.39 -13.11 3.64
C THR A 127 9.91 -13.22 3.80
N GLN A 128 10.44 -14.45 3.88
CA GLN A 128 11.88 -14.70 3.91
C GLN A 128 12.58 -14.15 2.67
N THR A 129 11.94 -14.17 1.50
CA THR A 129 12.52 -13.62 0.27
C THR A 129 12.77 -12.13 0.36
N ILE A 130 11.89 -11.37 1.03
CA ILE A 130 12.10 -9.93 1.26
C ILE A 130 13.35 -9.75 2.13
N LYS A 131 13.50 -10.56 3.17
CA LYS A 131 14.67 -10.55 4.03
C LYS A 131 15.94 -10.91 3.27
N ASP A 132 15.89 -11.94 2.41
CA ASP A 132 17.02 -12.35 1.58
C ASP A 132 17.43 -11.26 0.58
N ILE A 133 16.49 -10.48 0.06
CA ILE A 133 16.77 -9.30 -0.77
C ILE A 133 17.53 -8.24 0.04
N ILE A 134 17.03 -7.91 1.23
CA ILE A 134 17.64 -6.91 2.12
C ILE A 134 19.05 -7.34 2.56
N GLU A 135 19.25 -8.62 2.83
CA GLU A 135 20.53 -9.21 3.26
C GLU A 135 21.50 -9.52 2.10
N ASN A 136 21.19 -9.12 0.87
CA ASN A 136 21.99 -9.40 -0.34
C ASN A 136 22.17 -10.90 -0.65
N LYS A 137 21.22 -11.74 -0.28
CA LYS A 137 21.23 -13.19 -0.51
C LYS A 137 20.42 -13.61 -1.73
N ASN A 138 19.70 -12.69 -2.36
CA ASN A 138 18.85 -12.95 -3.51
C ASN A 138 19.47 -12.33 -4.78
N GLU A 139 19.34 -13.04 -5.90
CA GLU A 139 19.91 -12.59 -7.19
C GLU A 139 19.37 -11.24 -7.65
N ILE A 140 18.07 -10.98 -7.42
CA ILE A 140 17.43 -9.72 -7.81
C ILE A 140 17.93 -8.50 -7.02
N THR A 141 18.62 -8.71 -5.91
CA THR A 141 19.21 -7.62 -5.14
C THR A 141 20.18 -6.80 -5.98
N LYS A 142 20.96 -7.46 -6.82
CA LYS A 142 21.87 -6.78 -7.75
C LYS A 142 21.12 -5.92 -8.76
N ASP A 143 19.96 -6.39 -9.24
CA ASP A 143 19.14 -5.62 -10.16
C ASP A 143 18.61 -4.34 -9.49
N ILE A 144 18.14 -4.46 -8.24
CA ILE A 144 17.67 -3.30 -7.46
C ILE A 144 18.80 -2.31 -7.20
N ILE A 145 20.00 -2.82 -6.84
CA ILE A 145 21.17 -1.99 -6.57
C ILE A 145 21.65 -1.29 -7.86
N ASN A 146 21.59 -1.94 -9.01
CA ASN A 146 22.03 -1.38 -10.28
C ASN A 146 20.97 -0.48 -10.93
N SER A 147 19.69 -0.60 -10.53
CA SER A 147 18.60 0.23 -11.04
C SER A 147 18.84 1.70 -10.68
N LYS A 148 18.55 2.60 -11.62
CA LYS A 148 18.63 4.04 -11.40
C LYS A 148 17.40 4.61 -10.72
N LYS A 149 16.22 4.12 -11.12
CA LYS A 149 14.91 4.54 -10.61
C LYS A 149 14.06 3.31 -10.23
N PRO A 150 14.46 2.55 -9.19
CA PRO A 150 13.65 1.42 -8.75
C PRO A 150 12.35 1.91 -8.13
N LEU A 151 11.26 1.20 -8.40
CA LEU A 151 9.95 1.43 -7.82
C LEU A 151 9.53 0.20 -7.01
N VAL A 152 9.33 0.36 -5.73
CA VAL A 152 8.84 -0.70 -4.84
C VAL A 152 7.41 -0.37 -4.42
N VAL A 153 6.46 -1.22 -4.78
CA VAL A 153 5.04 -1.06 -4.44
C VAL A 153 4.68 -2.05 -3.35
N LEU A 154 4.26 -1.53 -2.21
CA LEU A 154 3.81 -2.29 -1.06
C LEU A 154 2.28 -2.32 -1.02
N GLY A 155 1.70 -3.48 -1.28
CA GLY A 155 0.26 -3.62 -1.29
C GLY A 155 -0.33 -3.99 0.07
N GLU A 156 -1.65 -4.13 0.08
CA GLU A 156 -2.43 -4.40 1.28
C GLU A 156 -2.00 -5.67 2.02
N SER A 157 -1.78 -6.76 1.27
CA SER A 157 -1.36 -8.03 1.86
C SER A 157 0.00 -7.96 2.57
N PHE A 158 0.91 -7.08 2.12
CA PHE A 158 2.16 -6.81 2.84
C PHE A 158 1.88 -6.10 4.16
N LEU A 159 1.02 -5.08 4.14
CA LEU A 159 0.71 -4.26 5.33
C LEU A 159 -0.02 -5.04 6.43
N GLU A 160 -0.67 -6.15 6.09
CA GLU A 160 -1.37 -7.04 7.04
C GLU A 160 -0.43 -8.05 7.72
N LEU A 161 0.81 -8.19 7.26
CA LEU A 161 1.78 -9.10 7.88
C LEU A 161 2.11 -8.66 9.31
N LYS A 162 2.23 -9.61 10.23
CA LYS A 162 2.69 -9.33 11.60
C LYS A 162 4.10 -8.70 11.63
N SER A 163 4.91 -8.99 10.62
CA SER A 163 6.27 -8.45 10.44
C SER A 163 6.32 -7.19 9.57
N ALA A 164 5.18 -6.64 9.12
CA ALA A 164 5.14 -5.50 8.21
C ALA A 164 5.98 -4.31 8.67
N ASN A 165 5.86 -3.94 9.95
CA ASN A 165 6.66 -2.87 10.55
C ASN A 165 8.18 -3.10 10.35
N TYR A 166 8.67 -4.25 10.78
CA TYR A 166 10.08 -4.61 10.65
C TYR A 166 10.54 -4.60 9.19
N LEU A 167 9.79 -5.27 8.31
CA LEU A 167 10.14 -5.38 6.89
C LEU A 167 10.10 -4.03 6.17
N PHE A 168 9.15 -3.16 6.52
CA PHE A 168 9.04 -1.81 5.95
C PHE A 168 10.29 -0.99 6.26
N TYR A 169 10.68 -0.89 7.52
CA TYR A 169 11.85 -0.11 7.90
C TYR A 169 13.15 -0.72 7.39
N SER A 170 13.29 -2.04 7.43
CA SER A 170 14.47 -2.71 6.89
C SER A 170 14.60 -2.52 5.37
N LEU A 171 13.49 -2.53 4.64
CA LEU A 171 13.49 -2.24 3.20
C LEU A 171 13.80 -0.76 2.92
N LYS A 172 13.25 0.16 3.71
CA LYS A 172 13.54 1.59 3.61
C LYS A 172 15.03 1.86 3.87
N GLU A 173 15.61 1.26 4.89
CA GLU A 173 17.03 1.33 5.21
C GLU A 173 17.90 0.73 4.09
N PHE A 174 17.55 -0.44 3.57
CA PHE A 174 18.23 -1.06 2.44
C PHE A 174 18.28 -0.14 1.21
N LEU A 175 17.15 0.45 0.85
CA LEU A 175 17.05 1.37 -0.29
C LEU A 175 17.88 2.66 -0.03
N SER A 176 17.87 3.16 1.20
CA SER A 176 18.66 4.32 1.60
C SER A 176 20.16 4.05 1.54
N ASN A 177 20.62 2.93 2.09
CA ASN A 177 22.04 2.53 2.08
C ASN A 177 22.59 2.30 0.67
N ASN A 178 21.69 1.99 -0.29
CA ASN A 178 22.04 1.86 -1.70
C ASN A 178 21.77 3.13 -2.53
N ASN A 179 21.57 4.29 -1.89
CA ASN A 179 21.37 5.61 -2.52
C ASN A 179 20.20 5.62 -3.52
N LYS A 180 19.09 4.91 -3.21
CA LYS A 180 17.91 4.87 -4.08
C LYS A 180 16.94 6.03 -3.86
N PHE A 181 17.03 6.69 -2.71
CA PHE A 181 16.33 7.95 -2.46
C PHE A 181 17.18 9.11 -3.02
N THR A 182 16.58 9.90 -3.90
CA THR A 182 17.20 11.11 -4.44
C THR A 182 16.25 12.30 -4.26
N GLN A 183 16.69 13.51 -4.60
CA GLN A 183 15.85 14.70 -4.51
C GLN A 183 14.55 14.54 -5.34
N ASP A 184 14.65 13.89 -6.50
CA ASP A 184 13.53 13.75 -7.45
C ASP A 184 12.91 12.34 -7.48
N TRP A 185 13.37 11.43 -6.64
CA TRP A 185 12.90 10.05 -6.65
C TRP A 185 12.81 9.42 -5.27
N ASN A 186 11.61 9.01 -4.90
CA ASN A 186 11.37 8.15 -3.74
C ASN A 186 10.92 6.77 -4.24
N PRO A 187 11.73 5.72 -4.01
CA PRO A 187 11.45 4.38 -4.56
C PRO A 187 10.34 3.63 -3.82
N LEU A 188 9.95 4.05 -2.62
CA LEU A 188 9.02 3.32 -1.76
C LEU A 188 7.60 3.89 -1.88
N ASN A 189 6.63 3.04 -2.26
CA ASN A 189 5.25 3.42 -2.58
C ASN A 189 4.24 2.40 -2.06
#